data_b5342512f06196503e9d3c1aa0b110a4
#
_entry.id   b5342512f06196503e9d3c1aa0b110a4
#
_cell.length_a   1.000
_cell.length_b   1.000
_cell.length_c   1.000
_cell.angle_alpha   90.00
_cell.angle_beta   90.00
_cell.angle_gamma   90.00
#
_symmetry.space_group_name_H-M   'P 1'
#
loop_
_entity.id
_entity.type
_entity.pdbx_description
1 polymer ?
#
loop_
_entity_poly.entity_id
_entity_poly.type
_entity_poly.pdbx_seq_one_letter_code
_entity_poly.pdbx_strand_id
1 'polypeptide(L)'
;VNKRIKPLVLIATAVLLMAGCETQAGSQAHIKLKSVEEQREILETYTLDDYKTIYENVPDEANRLEKDQDLQKWVIRTLAEEKLLYDTDLSDKQVKALAKEAMEKDKLWKSIAKKKYGVIASDAEIDRYIEEGADTSGLPQHLAIAATLNMSLEEYNHGFDRDIYEKAVIWQKLKPKLEKKYNTTNNEMLAEKFDEEVEKNYKK
;
A
#
# COMPACT_ATOMS: atom_id res chain seq x y z
N VAL A 1 21.25 -26.52 -23.37
CA VAL A 1 19.86 -26.06 -23.27
C VAL A 1 19.71 -25.36 -21.93
N ASN A 2 19.96 -24.05 -21.90
CA ASN A 2 19.80 -23.22 -20.69
C ASN A 2 18.32 -22.80 -20.55
N LYS A 3 17.60 -23.47 -19.67
CA LYS A 3 16.31 -22.96 -19.17
C LYS A 3 16.57 -21.73 -18.32
N ARG A 4 16.37 -20.55 -18.89
CA ARG A 4 16.25 -19.30 -18.12
C ARG A 4 14.97 -19.41 -17.30
N ILE A 5 15.13 -19.66 -16.00
CA ILE A 5 14.06 -19.50 -15.01
C ILE A 5 13.79 -18.00 -14.95
N LYS A 6 12.67 -17.56 -15.53
CA LYS A 6 12.19 -16.19 -15.32
C LYS A 6 11.89 -16.04 -13.84
N PRO A 7 12.42 -15.03 -13.15
CA PRO A 7 11.99 -14.76 -11.79
C PRO A 7 10.51 -14.39 -11.86
N LEU A 8 9.69 -15.20 -11.24
CA LEU A 8 8.31 -14.88 -10.96
C LEU A 8 8.37 -13.73 -9.96
N VAL A 9 8.22 -12.51 -10.45
CA VAL A 9 8.06 -11.33 -9.59
C VAL A 9 6.69 -11.50 -8.94
N LEU A 10 6.71 -12.09 -7.75
CA LEU A 10 5.58 -12.03 -6.84
C LEU A 10 5.49 -10.57 -6.41
N ILE A 11 4.68 -9.80 -7.11
CA ILE A 11 4.20 -8.52 -6.61
C ILE A 11 3.28 -8.91 -5.45
N ALA A 12 3.88 -9.05 -4.28
CA ALA A 12 3.13 -9.08 -3.04
C ALA A 12 2.49 -7.69 -2.92
N THR A 13 1.27 -7.57 -3.44
CA THR A 13 0.36 -6.54 -2.96
C THR A 13 0.38 -6.71 -1.45
N ALA A 14 1.06 -5.79 -0.77
CA ALA A 14 1.02 -5.72 0.67
C ALA A 14 -0.40 -5.33 1.04
N VAL A 15 -1.27 -6.32 1.09
CA VAL A 15 -2.51 -6.22 1.85
C VAL A 15 -2.02 -6.00 3.28
N LEU A 16 -2.07 -4.77 3.73
CA LEU A 16 -1.89 -4.42 5.13
C LEU A 16 -3.04 -5.12 5.86
N LEU A 17 -2.78 -6.37 6.28
CA LEU A 17 -3.61 -7.05 7.23
C LEU A 17 -3.55 -6.24 8.52
N MET A 18 -4.46 -5.30 8.66
CA MET A 18 -4.80 -4.70 9.93
C MET A 18 -5.52 -5.77 10.76
N ALA A 19 -4.77 -6.81 11.18
CA ALA A 19 -5.24 -7.75 12.16
C ALA A 19 -5.51 -6.97 13.45
N GLY A 20 -6.77 -6.84 13.79
CA GLY A 20 -7.26 -6.06 14.90
C GLY A 20 -6.63 -6.48 16.23
N CYS A 21 -5.98 -5.53 16.88
CA CYS A 21 -5.90 -5.50 18.33
C CYS A 21 -6.90 -4.46 18.82
N GLU A 22 -7.95 -4.92 19.50
CA GLU A 22 -8.79 -4.05 20.30
C GLU A 22 -7.95 -3.31 21.32
N THR A 23 -7.75 -2.01 21.11
CA THR A 23 -7.42 -1.09 22.20
C THR A 23 -8.19 0.21 22.00
N GLN A 24 -9.05 0.50 22.97
CA GLN A 24 -9.84 1.72 23.06
C GLN A 24 -8.95 2.96 23.05
N ALA A 25 -9.22 3.89 22.14
CA ALA A 25 -9.40 5.32 22.34
C ALA A 25 -9.45 6.05 20.99
N GLY A 26 -10.62 6.60 20.64
CA GLY A 26 -10.82 7.50 19.49
C GLY A 26 -11.37 6.74 18.27
N SER A 27 -12.58 7.07 17.90
CA SER A 27 -13.39 6.69 16.71
C SER A 27 -12.82 5.62 15.74
N GLN A 28 -12.48 4.44 16.23
CA GLN A 28 -12.17 3.31 15.35
C GLN A 28 -13.49 2.82 14.76
N ALA A 29 -13.66 3.05 13.47
CA ALA A 29 -14.68 2.34 12.71
C ALA A 29 -14.39 0.84 12.86
N HIS A 30 -15.40 0.07 13.23
CA HIS A 30 -15.35 -1.37 13.03
C HIS A 30 -15.37 -1.63 11.52
N ILE A 31 -14.19 -1.69 10.91
CA ILE A 31 -14.07 -1.98 9.49
C ILE A 31 -14.25 -3.48 9.31
N LYS A 32 -15.31 -3.86 8.61
CA LYS A 32 -15.52 -5.24 8.18
C LYS A 32 -14.95 -5.38 6.77
N LEU A 33 -13.99 -6.26 6.62
CA LEU A 33 -13.45 -6.62 5.30
C LEU A 33 -14.37 -7.64 4.62
N LYS A 34 -14.41 -7.62 3.30
CA LYS A 34 -14.96 -8.71 2.50
C LYS A 34 -14.26 -10.03 2.88
N SER A 35 -14.94 -11.14 2.76
CA SER A 35 -14.36 -12.46 3.04
C SER A 35 -13.13 -12.74 2.16
N VAL A 36 -12.28 -13.66 2.58
CA VAL A 36 -11.10 -14.07 1.80
C VAL A 36 -11.51 -14.62 0.42
N GLU A 37 -12.65 -15.32 0.37
CA GLU A 37 -13.21 -15.85 -0.86
C GLU A 37 -13.63 -14.73 -1.81
N GLU A 38 -14.33 -13.70 -1.32
CA GLU A 38 -14.73 -12.54 -2.12
C GLU A 38 -13.52 -11.74 -2.60
N GLN A 39 -12.53 -11.52 -1.74
CA GLN A 39 -11.28 -10.84 -2.12
C GLN A 39 -10.53 -11.63 -3.22
N ARG A 40 -10.50 -12.96 -3.12
CA ARG A 40 -9.90 -13.80 -4.14
C ARG A 40 -10.68 -13.75 -5.45
N GLU A 41 -12.01 -13.80 -5.40
CA GLU A 41 -12.87 -13.66 -6.57
C GLU A 41 -12.62 -12.33 -7.29
N ILE A 42 -12.53 -11.22 -6.55
CA ILE A 42 -12.18 -9.91 -7.10
C ILE A 42 -10.85 -9.97 -7.86
N LEU A 43 -9.81 -10.56 -7.26
CA LEU A 43 -8.48 -10.63 -7.85
C LEU A 43 -8.41 -11.55 -9.09
N GLU A 44 -9.20 -12.62 -9.13
CA GLU A 44 -9.16 -13.62 -10.18
C GLU A 44 -10.09 -13.33 -11.35
N THR A 45 -11.20 -12.61 -11.10
CA THR A 45 -12.29 -12.50 -12.11
C THR A 45 -12.53 -11.08 -12.61
N TYR A 46 -12.19 -10.05 -11.83
CA TYR A 46 -12.49 -8.67 -12.21
C TYR A 46 -11.64 -8.21 -13.39
N THR A 47 -12.35 -7.66 -14.37
CA THR A 47 -11.76 -7.05 -15.57
C THR A 47 -11.31 -5.61 -15.30
N LEU A 48 -10.61 -5.03 -16.26
CA LEU A 48 -10.26 -3.60 -16.24
C LEU A 48 -11.51 -2.71 -16.09
N ASP A 49 -12.60 -3.05 -16.77
CA ASP A 49 -13.82 -2.24 -16.72
C ASP A 49 -14.55 -2.38 -15.38
N ASP A 50 -14.50 -3.55 -14.74
CA ASP A 50 -15.04 -3.73 -13.40
C ASP A 50 -14.30 -2.83 -12.39
N TYR A 51 -12.96 -2.84 -12.42
CA TYR A 51 -12.17 -1.95 -11.56
C TYR A 51 -12.38 -0.47 -11.85
N LYS A 52 -12.52 -0.06 -13.12
CA LYS A 52 -12.85 1.32 -13.48
C LYS A 52 -14.19 1.75 -12.88
N THR A 53 -15.20 0.88 -12.95
CA THR A 53 -16.52 1.15 -12.37
C THR A 53 -16.43 1.35 -10.85
N ILE A 54 -15.62 0.52 -10.16
CA ILE A 54 -15.41 0.64 -8.72
C ILE A 54 -14.76 1.98 -8.35
N TYR A 55 -13.79 2.44 -9.16
CA TYR A 55 -13.00 3.62 -8.86
C TYR A 55 -13.53 4.93 -9.46
N GLU A 56 -14.58 4.90 -10.30
CA GLU A 56 -15.01 6.05 -11.11
C GLU A 56 -15.22 7.34 -10.31
N ASN A 57 -15.76 7.24 -9.09
CA ASN A 57 -16.08 8.39 -8.24
C ASN A 57 -14.97 8.74 -7.23
N VAL A 58 -13.90 7.94 -7.14
CA VAL A 58 -12.84 8.12 -6.14
C VAL A 58 -12.15 9.49 -6.25
N PRO A 59 -11.76 9.99 -7.44
CA PRO A 59 -11.09 11.30 -7.54
C PRO A 59 -11.97 12.45 -7.11
N ASP A 60 -13.24 12.46 -7.51
CA ASP A 60 -14.19 13.53 -7.19
C ASP A 60 -14.49 13.54 -5.69
N GLU A 61 -14.69 12.37 -5.11
CA GLU A 61 -14.92 12.20 -3.68
C GLU A 61 -13.70 12.63 -2.87
N ALA A 62 -12.51 12.22 -3.25
CA ALA A 62 -11.27 12.63 -2.61
C ALA A 62 -11.06 14.14 -2.71
N ASN A 63 -11.33 14.75 -3.88
CA ASN A 63 -11.24 16.18 -4.09
C ASN A 63 -12.28 16.97 -3.25
N ARG A 64 -13.45 16.40 -2.98
CA ARG A 64 -14.45 16.97 -2.07
C ARG A 64 -13.96 16.94 -0.62
N LEU A 65 -13.32 15.83 -0.22
CA LEU A 65 -12.89 15.59 1.16
C LEU A 65 -11.63 16.34 1.55
N GLU A 66 -10.64 16.45 0.66
CA GLU A 66 -9.33 17.00 0.98
C GLU A 66 -8.75 17.82 -0.16
N LYS A 67 -8.11 18.95 0.16
CA LYS A 67 -7.47 19.87 -0.80
C LYS A 67 -5.95 19.89 -0.68
N ASP A 68 -5.39 19.47 0.44
CA ASP A 68 -3.96 19.28 0.58
C ASP A 68 -3.55 18.06 -0.25
N GLN A 69 -2.66 18.27 -1.22
CA GLN A 69 -2.31 17.22 -2.20
C GLN A 69 -1.64 16.01 -1.57
N ASP A 70 -0.84 16.21 -0.52
CA ASP A 70 -0.16 15.10 0.15
C ASP A 70 -1.17 14.20 0.86
N LEU A 71 -2.11 14.78 1.59
CA LEU A 71 -3.15 14.03 2.28
C LEU A 71 -4.20 13.50 1.31
N GLN A 72 -4.53 14.24 0.25
CA GLN A 72 -5.50 13.83 -0.78
C GLN A 72 -5.10 12.50 -1.44
N LYS A 73 -3.80 12.31 -1.72
CA LYS A 73 -3.28 11.04 -2.21
C LYS A 73 -3.64 9.86 -1.30
N TRP A 74 -3.54 10.04 0.00
CA TRP A 74 -3.92 9.01 0.98
C TRP A 74 -5.43 8.84 1.09
N VAL A 75 -6.21 9.91 0.93
CA VAL A 75 -7.67 9.83 0.83
C VAL A 75 -8.09 9.01 -0.40
N ILE A 76 -7.46 9.23 -1.56
CA ILE A 76 -7.70 8.43 -2.77
C ILE A 76 -7.44 6.94 -2.49
N ARG A 77 -6.30 6.60 -1.88
CA ARG A 77 -5.96 5.21 -1.53
C ARG A 77 -6.97 4.60 -0.57
N THR A 78 -7.35 5.34 0.48
CA THR A 78 -8.33 4.86 1.47
C THR A 78 -9.69 4.60 0.83
N LEU A 79 -10.17 5.51 -0.04
CA LEU A 79 -11.43 5.33 -0.77
C LEU A 79 -11.37 4.15 -1.74
N ALA A 80 -10.26 4.00 -2.48
CA ALA A 80 -10.08 2.88 -3.40
C ALA A 80 -10.07 1.54 -2.66
N GLU A 81 -9.41 1.48 -1.51
CA GLU A 81 -9.38 0.29 -0.65
C GLU A 81 -10.77 -0.01 -0.06
N GLU A 82 -11.47 1.00 0.44
CA GLU A 82 -12.84 0.87 0.95
C GLU A 82 -13.77 0.26 -0.10
N LYS A 83 -13.82 0.86 -1.28
CA LYS A 83 -14.72 0.41 -2.34
C LYS A 83 -14.40 -1.01 -2.82
N LEU A 84 -13.13 -1.39 -2.78
CA LEU A 84 -12.69 -2.69 -3.26
C LEU A 84 -12.82 -3.80 -2.19
N LEU A 85 -12.40 -3.52 -0.95
CA LEU A 85 -12.14 -4.54 0.06
C LEU A 85 -13.05 -4.51 1.28
N TYR A 86 -13.81 -3.42 1.52
CA TYR A 86 -14.62 -3.31 2.73
C TYR A 86 -16.08 -3.64 2.46
N ASP A 87 -16.70 -4.29 3.43
CA ASP A 87 -18.16 -4.43 3.56
C ASP A 87 -18.75 -3.22 4.31
N THR A 88 -17.91 -2.40 4.90
CA THR A 88 -18.32 -1.25 5.72
C THR A 88 -18.19 0.01 4.90
N ASP A 89 -19.29 0.76 4.77
CA ASP A 89 -19.26 2.12 4.24
C ASP A 89 -18.67 3.05 5.30
N LEU A 90 -17.62 3.77 4.95
CA LEU A 90 -16.98 4.73 5.83
C LEU A 90 -17.63 6.11 5.72
N SER A 91 -17.78 6.80 6.83
CA SER A 91 -18.12 8.23 6.79
C SER A 91 -16.91 9.06 6.34
N ASP A 92 -17.17 10.25 5.78
CA ASP A 92 -16.13 11.22 5.38
C ASP A 92 -15.06 11.44 6.47
N LYS A 93 -15.52 11.52 7.73
CA LYS A 93 -14.63 11.69 8.89
C LYS A 93 -13.71 10.48 9.10
N GLN A 94 -14.23 9.27 8.89
CA GLN A 94 -13.46 8.03 9.03
C GLN A 94 -12.45 7.88 7.89
N VAL A 95 -12.85 8.15 6.65
CA VAL A 95 -11.94 8.16 5.49
C VAL A 95 -10.76 9.11 5.74
N LYS A 96 -11.04 10.36 6.15
CA LYS A 96 -9.96 11.34 6.44
C LYS A 96 -9.07 10.92 7.60
N ALA A 97 -9.63 10.33 8.65
CA ALA A 97 -8.85 9.87 9.80
C ALA A 97 -7.92 8.71 9.44
N LEU A 98 -8.43 7.72 8.70
CA LEU A 98 -7.64 6.58 8.22
C LEU A 98 -6.55 7.01 7.23
N ALA A 99 -6.87 7.89 6.28
CA ALA A 99 -5.92 8.44 5.34
C ALA A 99 -4.76 9.17 6.04
N LYS A 100 -5.09 9.99 7.03
CA LYS A 100 -4.08 10.72 7.83
C LYS A 100 -3.21 9.75 8.63
N GLU A 101 -3.82 8.78 9.29
CA GLU A 101 -3.10 7.76 10.06
C GLU A 101 -2.15 6.96 9.16
N ALA A 102 -2.62 6.51 7.99
CA ALA A 102 -1.81 5.78 7.02
C ALA A 102 -0.61 6.62 6.54
N MET A 103 -0.82 7.90 6.23
CA MET A 103 0.25 8.83 5.86
C MET A 103 1.30 8.99 6.97
N GLU A 104 0.85 9.19 8.20
CA GLU A 104 1.74 9.39 9.34
C GLU A 104 2.54 8.11 9.66
N LYS A 105 1.89 6.96 9.59
CA LYS A 105 2.55 5.65 9.78
C LYS A 105 3.57 5.36 8.69
N ASP A 106 3.29 5.67 7.43
CA ASP A 106 4.24 5.51 6.34
C ASP A 106 5.49 6.38 6.53
N LYS A 107 5.32 7.66 6.87
CA LYS A 107 6.42 8.57 7.20
C LYS A 107 7.26 8.05 8.38
N LEU A 108 6.59 7.55 9.41
CA LEU A 108 7.26 7.00 10.59
C LEU A 108 8.01 5.70 10.26
N TRP A 109 7.41 4.81 9.48
CA TRP A 109 8.01 3.56 9.00
C TRP A 109 9.34 3.83 8.30
N LYS A 110 9.37 4.73 7.33
CA LYS A 110 10.57 5.16 6.60
C LYS A 110 11.60 5.82 7.52
N SER A 111 11.13 6.65 8.45
CA SER A 111 11.98 7.29 9.45
C SER A 111 12.70 6.28 10.36
N ILE A 112 12.01 5.23 10.81
CA ILE A 112 12.59 4.16 11.63
C ILE A 112 13.60 3.36 10.81
N ALA A 113 13.27 2.98 9.57
CA ALA A 113 14.20 2.29 8.66
C ALA A 113 15.51 3.09 8.51
N LYS A 114 15.41 4.40 8.30
CA LYS A 114 16.57 5.29 8.18
C LYS A 114 17.32 5.45 9.50
N LYS A 115 16.64 5.88 10.58
CA LYS A 115 17.30 6.26 11.83
C LYS A 115 17.86 5.08 12.62
N LYS A 116 17.11 3.98 12.66
CA LYS A 116 17.48 2.82 13.48
C LYS A 116 18.32 1.79 12.74
N TYR A 117 18.06 1.63 11.45
CA TYR A 117 18.71 0.59 10.64
C TYR A 117 19.67 1.14 9.59
N GLY A 118 19.72 2.47 9.38
CA GLY A 118 20.56 3.10 8.37
C GLY A 118 20.17 2.72 6.94
N VAL A 119 18.87 2.45 6.71
CA VAL A 119 18.36 2.02 5.40
C VAL A 119 17.55 3.14 4.75
N ILE A 120 17.92 3.45 3.52
CA ILE A 120 17.22 4.39 2.63
C ILE A 120 17.21 3.80 1.21
N ALA A 121 16.29 4.24 0.37
CA ALA A 121 16.33 4.05 -1.06
C ALA A 121 16.85 5.33 -1.74
N SER A 122 17.62 5.21 -2.79
CA SER A 122 17.97 6.32 -3.68
C SER A 122 16.96 6.38 -4.83
N ASP A 123 16.83 7.55 -5.47
CA ASP A 123 15.93 7.71 -6.62
C ASP A 123 16.25 6.70 -7.73
N ALA A 124 17.53 6.48 -8.04
CA ALA A 124 17.94 5.52 -9.05
C ALA A 124 17.57 4.05 -8.71
N GLU A 125 17.54 3.69 -7.42
CA GLU A 125 17.08 2.36 -7.00
C GLU A 125 15.57 2.23 -7.15
N ILE A 126 14.83 3.30 -6.83
CA ILE A 126 13.37 3.34 -6.96
C ILE A 126 12.98 3.28 -8.43
N ASP A 127 13.58 4.14 -9.28
CA ASP A 127 13.29 4.18 -10.71
C ASP A 127 13.53 2.82 -11.37
N ARG A 128 14.68 2.20 -11.09
CA ARG A 128 14.97 0.86 -11.60
C ARG A 128 13.94 -0.18 -11.14
N TYR A 129 13.52 -0.14 -9.88
CA TYR A 129 12.53 -1.05 -9.36
C TYR A 129 11.18 -0.91 -10.08
N ILE A 130 10.79 0.33 -10.38
CA ILE A 130 9.56 0.65 -11.12
C ILE A 130 9.67 0.17 -12.57
N GLU A 131 10.74 0.54 -13.28
CA GLU A 131 10.99 0.18 -14.69
C GLU A 131 11.06 -1.33 -14.91
N GLU A 132 11.72 -2.07 -14.02
CA GLU A 132 11.87 -3.52 -14.12
C GLU A 132 10.62 -4.30 -13.70
N GLY A 133 9.69 -3.68 -12.96
CA GLY A 133 8.52 -4.32 -12.39
C GLY A 133 7.20 -3.64 -12.73
N ALA A 134 6.90 -2.55 -12.08
CA ALA A 134 5.58 -1.92 -12.12
C ALA A 134 5.16 -1.43 -13.50
N ASP A 135 6.09 -0.83 -14.26
CA ASP A 135 5.82 -0.32 -15.61
C ASP A 135 5.56 -1.43 -16.63
N THR A 136 6.00 -2.65 -16.32
CA THR A 136 5.71 -3.84 -17.14
C THR A 136 4.44 -4.56 -16.70
N SER A 137 3.77 -4.08 -15.66
CA SER A 137 2.59 -4.72 -15.09
C SER A 137 1.36 -4.49 -15.95
N GLY A 138 0.68 -5.57 -16.31
CA GLY A 138 -0.63 -5.54 -16.96
C GLY A 138 -1.80 -5.75 -15.98
N LEU A 139 -1.61 -5.53 -14.69
CA LEU A 139 -2.64 -5.77 -13.69
C LEU A 139 -3.83 -4.83 -13.90
N PRO A 140 -5.05 -5.36 -14.12
CA PRO A 140 -6.23 -4.55 -14.41
C PRO A 140 -6.51 -3.49 -13.35
N GLN A 141 -6.27 -3.80 -12.08
CA GLN A 141 -6.45 -2.88 -10.96
C GLN A 141 -5.57 -1.63 -11.09
N HIS A 142 -4.27 -1.81 -11.41
CA HIS A 142 -3.33 -0.68 -11.56
C HIS A 142 -3.68 0.18 -12.78
N LEU A 143 -4.03 -0.47 -13.90
CA LEU A 143 -4.45 0.25 -15.10
C LEU A 143 -5.75 1.03 -14.86
N ALA A 144 -6.68 0.48 -14.09
CA ALA A 144 -7.95 1.13 -13.79
C ALA A 144 -7.77 2.37 -12.93
N ILE A 145 -7.02 2.27 -11.81
CA ILE A 145 -6.83 3.43 -10.91
C ILE A 145 -6.02 4.54 -11.61
N ALA A 146 -4.98 4.21 -12.36
CA ALA A 146 -4.23 5.19 -13.15
C ALA A 146 -5.15 5.91 -14.16
N ALA A 147 -5.95 5.17 -14.92
CA ALA A 147 -6.91 5.75 -15.87
C ALA A 147 -7.95 6.64 -15.17
N THR A 148 -8.46 6.23 -14.01
CA THR A 148 -9.43 7.00 -13.23
C THR A 148 -8.83 8.31 -12.71
N LEU A 149 -7.53 8.33 -12.43
CA LEU A 149 -6.79 9.54 -12.05
C LEU A 149 -6.33 10.36 -13.26
N ASN A 150 -6.68 9.98 -14.49
CA ASN A 150 -6.22 10.58 -15.74
C ASN A 150 -4.68 10.57 -15.89
N MET A 151 -4.04 9.51 -15.43
CA MET A 151 -2.60 9.28 -15.53
C MET A 151 -2.30 8.12 -16.46
N SER A 152 -1.17 8.18 -17.17
CA SER A 152 -0.57 6.98 -17.74
C SER A 152 -0.08 6.06 -16.61
N LEU A 153 0.18 4.77 -16.91
CA LEU A 153 0.73 3.85 -15.92
C LEU A 153 2.10 4.32 -15.40
N GLU A 154 2.93 4.87 -16.28
CA GLU A 154 4.24 5.44 -15.94
C GLU A 154 4.09 6.64 -14.98
N GLU A 155 3.22 7.62 -15.29
CA GLU A 155 2.95 8.76 -14.40
C GLU A 155 2.41 8.30 -13.04
N TYR A 156 1.55 7.30 -13.03
CA TYR A 156 1.02 6.71 -11.82
C TYR A 156 2.13 6.06 -10.97
N ASN A 157 2.95 5.22 -11.56
CA ASN A 157 4.01 4.51 -10.87
C ASN A 157 5.13 5.44 -10.38
N HIS A 158 5.64 6.33 -11.26
CA HIS A 158 6.75 7.23 -10.93
C HIS A 158 6.33 8.46 -10.12
N GLY A 159 5.04 8.81 -10.11
CA GLY A 159 4.48 9.95 -9.38
C GLY A 159 3.64 9.53 -8.19
N PHE A 160 2.42 9.04 -8.48
CA PHE A 160 1.41 8.79 -7.46
C PHE A 160 1.81 7.67 -6.48
N ASP A 161 2.30 6.54 -6.97
CA ASP A 161 2.67 5.37 -6.14
C ASP A 161 4.18 5.22 -5.89
N ARG A 162 4.99 6.21 -6.27
CA ARG A 162 6.45 6.18 -6.07
C ARG A 162 6.85 5.86 -4.63
N ASP A 163 6.12 6.36 -3.64
CA ASP A 163 6.37 6.13 -2.22
C ASP A 163 6.12 4.68 -1.77
N ILE A 164 5.25 3.96 -2.46
CA ILE A 164 5.04 2.51 -2.25
C ILE A 164 6.27 1.75 -2.75
N TYR A 165 6.79 2.09 -3.92
CA TYR A 165 7.99 1.46 -4.48
C TYR A 165 9.25 1.83 -3.68
N GLU A 166 9.35 3.07 -3.19
CA GLU A 166 10.38 3.44 -2.22
C GLU A 166 10.37 2.52 -1.01
N LYS A 167 9.19 2.28 -0.43
CA LYS A 167 9.02 1.37 0.71
C LYS A 167 9.43 -0.07 0.37
N ALA A 168 9.11 -0.55 -0.83
CA ALA A 168 9.51 -1.87 -1.31
C ALA A 168 11.04 -2.01 -1.44
N VAL A 169 11.71 -1.01 -2.00
CA VAL A 169 13.18 -0.97 -2.10
C VAL A 169 13.83 -0.92 -0.70
N ILE A 170 13.29 -0.07 0.19
CA ILE A 170 13.75 -0.01 1.58
C ILE A 170 13.58 -1.38 2.25
N TRP A 171 12.43 -2.06 2.05
CA TRP A 171 12.18 -3.37 2.62
C TRP A 171 13.19 -4.43 2.19
N GLN A 172 13.55 -4.48 0.92
CA GLN A 172 14.59 -5.40 0.43
C GLN A 172 15.92 -5.22 1.14
N LYS A 173 16.29 -3.98 1.46
CA LYS A 173 17.54 -3.64 2.17
C LYS A 173 17.43 -3.80 3.68
N LEU A 174 16.24 -3.65 4.23
CA LEU A 174 15.94 -3.76 5.66
C LEU A 174 15.85 -5.22 6.12
N LYS A 175 15.23 -6.06 5.30
CA LYS A 175 14.96 -7.46 5.60
C LYS A 175 16.17 -8.23 6.13
N PRO A 176 17.38 -8.20 5.52
CA PRO A 176 18.54 -8.92 6.06
C PRO A 176 18.97 -8.45 7.45
N LYS A 177 18.72 -7.19 7.77
CA LYS A 177 19.01 -6.63 9.11
C LYS A 177 18.02 -7.13 10.15
N LEU A 178 16.75 -7.24 9.77
CA LEU A 178 15.70 -7.81 10.62
C LEU A 178 15.89 -9.32 10.81
N GLU A 179 16.26 -10.05 9.75
CA GLU A 179 16.58 -11.49 9.83
C GLU A 179 17.65 -11.77 10.88
N LYS A 180 18.72 -10.97 10.85
CA LYS A 180 19.80 -11.06 11.85
C LYS A 180 19.32 -10.71 13.25
N LYS A 181 18.45 -9.69 13.37
CA LYS A 181 17.96 -9.21 14.66
C LYS A 181 16.99 -10.20 15.31
N TYR A 182 16.08 -10.75 14.54
CA TYR A 182 15.00 -11.61 15.05
C TYR A 182 15.26 -13.11 14.86
N ASN A 183 16.42 -13.45 14.26
CA ASN A 183 16.83 -14.84 14.00
C ASN A 183 15.75 -15.66 13.27
N THR A 184 15.13 -15.08 12.25
CA THR A 184 14.12 -15.70 11.39
C THR A 184 14.23 -15.19 9.96
N THR A 185 13.87 -16.01 8.98
CA THR A 185 13.77 -15.65 7.56
C THR A 185 12.31 -15.58 7.10
N ASN A 186 11.35 -15.83 8.00
CA ASN A 186 9.93 -15.73 7.68
C ASN A 186 9.56 -14.26 7.44
N ASN A 187 9.18 -13.95 6.19
CA ASN A 187 8.92 -12.59 5.75
C ASN A 187 7.73 -11.94 6.47
N GLU A 188 6.68 -12.70 6.72
CA GLU A 188 5.48 -12.24 7.42
C GLU A 188 5.82 -11.86 8.88
N MET A 189 6.51 -12.76 9.59
CA MET A 189 6.96 -12.49 10.96
C MET A 189 7.89 -11.26 11.02
N LEU A 190 8.77 -11.07 10.04
CA LEU A 190 9.66 -9.89 9.98
C LEU A 190 8.86 -8.61 9.76
N ALA A 191 7.84 -8.63 8.89
CA ALA A 191 6.95 -7.50 8.68
C ALA A 191 6.18 -7.16 9.95
N GLU A 192 5.54 -8.15 10.60
CA GLU A 192 4.85 -7.96 11.88
C GLU A 192 5.76 -7.35 12.95
N LYS A 193 6.98 -7.88 13.11
CA LYS A 193 7.94 -7.35 14.10
C LYS A 193 8.36 -5.93 13.80
N PHE A 194 8.48 -5.55 12.55
CA PHE A 194 8.82 -4.18 12.19
C PHE A 194 7.62 -3.25 12.37
N ASP A 195 6.43 -3.69 12.03
CA ASP A 195 5.19 -2.94 12.24
C ASP A 195 4.89 -2.74 13.74
N GLU A 196 5.18 -3.73 14.61
CA GLU A 196 5.15 -3.56 16.07
C GLU A 196 6.09 -2.43 16.53
N GLU A 197 7.27 -2.32 15.92
CA GLU A 197 8.21 -1.21 16.21
C GLU A 197 7.63 0.15 15.79
N VAL A 198 6.95 0.21 14.63
CA VAL A 198 6.30 1.42 14.14
C VAL A 198 5.15 1.82 15.06
N GLU A 199 4.25 0.92 15.38
CA GLU A 199 3.11 1.15 16.27
C GLU A 199 3.56 1.65 17.66
N LYS A 200 4.58 1.03 18.23
CA LYS A 200 5.15 1.46 19.52
C LYS A 200 5.71 2.88 19.50
N ASN A 201 6.16 3.36 18.36
CA ASN A 201 6.66 4.72 18.19
C ASN A 201 5.57 5.70 17.77
N TYR A 202 4.50 5.24 17.13
CA TYR A 202 3.36 6.06 16.75
C TYR A 202 2.52 6.51 17.96
N LYS A 203 2.40 5.65 18.96
CA LYS A 203 1.62 5.89 20.20
C LYS A 203 2.36 6.74 21.26
N LYS A 204 3.58 7.19 20.99
CA LYS A 204 4.36 8.08 21.86
C LYS A 204 4.17 9.54 21.51
#